data_008c46c581e0e0f92c2c0e3f2ed1816d
#
_entry.id   008c46c581e0e0f92c2c0e3f2ed1816d
#
_cell.length_a   1.000
_cell.length_b   1.000
_cell.length_c   1.000
_cell.angle_alpha   90.00
_cell.angle_beta   90.00
_cell.angle_gamma   90.00
#
_symmetry.space_group_name_H-M   'P 1'
#
loop_
_entity.id
_entity.type
_entity.pdbx_description
1 polymer ?
#
loop_
_entity_poly.entity_id
_entity_poly.type
_entity_poly.pdbx_seq_one_letter_code
_entity_poly.pdbx_strand_id
1 'polypeptide(L)'
;MSFEGVKGLSRERLAEVQQLLNHIVSLEPDNTILPHPAEVKILRGFFYVHLYAALEKSINEAVQVTLRLIASHNIPGQHYELGFGSIAARGRLQAFKSCSHKNYITSAHSIFLCMETHEVLKIDESQFSDVLMNVWAKSISEVFSSFGISDFVVEPRVRTTIDELVENRNKVAHGRESALIVGERHRSDVLRDKLSITTSLIDLVIARLEKFYISRAFLRDSERNFYL
;
A
#
# COMPACT_ATOMS: atom_id res chain seq x y z
N MET A 1 3.23 15.23 7.78
CA MET A 1 2.85 14.95 6.38
C MET A 1 1.34 14.87 6.33
N SER A 2 0.70 15.37 5.29
CA SER A 2 -0.75 15.35 5.07
C SER A 2 -1.07 14.49 3.84
N PHE A 3 -2.35 14.22 3.56
CA PHE A 3 -2.74 13.53 2.32
C PHE A 3 -2.30 14.30 1.07
N GLU A 4 -2.38 15.64 1.07
CA GLU A 4 -1.88 16.46 -0.03
C GLU A 4 -0.35 16.29 -0.23
N GLY A 5 0.41 16.19 0.87
CA GLY A 5 1.84 15.88 0.78
C GLY A 5 2.11 14.50 0.17
N VAL A 6 1.33 13.49 0.53
CA VAL A 6 1.45 12.14 -0.06
C VAL A 6 1.11 12.16 -1.55
N LYS A 7 0.03 12.83 -1.95
CA LYS A 7 -0.35 13.02 -3.36
C LYS A 7 0.77 13.68 -4.17
N GLY A 8 1.37 14.75 -3.62
CA GLY A 8 2.49 15.46 -4.26
C GLY A 8 3.69 14.53 -4.50
N LEU A 9 4.18 13.87 -3.44
CA LEU A 9 5.32 12.96 -3.53
C LEU A 9 5.05 11.75 -4.44
N SER A 10 3.82 11.23 -4.45
CA SER A 10 3.43 10.15 -5.35
C SER A 10 3.50 10.59 -6.81
N ARG A 11 2.99 11.79 -7.13
CA ARG A 11 3.04 12.35 -8.50
C ARG A 11 4.47 12.59 -8.96
N GLU A 12 5.35 13.08 -8.08
CA GLU A 12 6.77 13.27 -8.39
C GLU A 12 7.45 11.95 -8.78
N ARG A 13 7.26 10.88 -7.97
CA ARG A 13 7.80 9.54 -8.28
C ARG A 13 7.26 8.98 -9.60
N LEU A 14 5.96 9.11 -9.84
CA LEU A 14 5.34 8.64 -11.08
C LEU A 14 5.79 9.46 -12.30
N ALA A 15 6.07 10.76 -12.12
CA ALA A 15 6.66 11.58 -13.18
C ALA A 15 8.06 11.11 -13.55
N GLU A 16 8.90 10.71 -12.58
CA GLU A 16 10.22 10.12 -12.86
C GLU A 16 10.09 8.80 -13.65
N VAL A 17 9.14 7.92 -13.27
CA VAL A 17 8.86 6.68 -14.01
C VAL A 17 8.40 7.00 -15.44
N GLN A 18 7.56 8.03 -15.62
CA GLN A 18 7.12 8.47 -16.95
C GLN A 18 8.30 9.00 -17.78
N GLN A 19 9.24 9.72 -17.17
CA GLN A 19 10.45 10.18 -17.87
C GLN A 19 11.30 9.00 -18.36
N LEU A 20 11.50 7.98 -17.50
CA LEU A 20 12.19 6.75 -17.91
C LEU A 20 11.47 6.07 -19.06
N LEU A 21 10.13 5.96 -19.01
CA LEU A 21 9.34 5.38 -20.11
C LEU A 21 9.49 6.17 -21.42
N ASN A 22 9.45 7.49 -21.35
CA ASN A 22 9.63 8.35 -22.52
C ASN A 22 11.02 8.16 -23.14
N HIS A 23 12.05 8.01 -22.32
CA HIS A 23 13.40 7.71 -22.77
C HIS A 23 13.48 6.33 -23.45
N ILE A 24 12.88 5.30 -22.87
CA ILE A 24 12.78 3.96 -23.48
C ILE A 24 12.14 4.05 -24.86
N VAL A 25 11.01 4.77 -24.98
CA VAL A 25 10.31 4.96 -26.25
C VAL A 25 11.19 5.64 -27.30
N SER A 26 11.97 6.65 -26.91
CA SER A 26 12.86 7.37 -27.84
C SER A 26 14.00 6.52 -28.40
N LEU A 27 14.32 5.41 -27.73
CA LEU A 27 15.37 4.45 -28.15
C LEU A 27 14.80 3.25 -28.92
N GLU A 28 13.48 3.08 -28.96
CA GLU A 28 12.84 2.01 -29.72
C GLU A 28 12.90 2.29 -31.22
N PRO A 29 13.24 1.29 -32.04
CA PRO A 29 13.21 1.47 -33.48
C PRO A 29 11.79 1.67 -34.03
N ASP A 30 11.58 2.56 -34.94
CA ASP A 30 10.30 2.80 -35.62
C ASP A 30 9.75 1.54 -36.30
N ASN A 31 10.63 0.72 -36.84
CA ASN A 31 10.26 -0.55 -37.46
C ASN A 31 10.10 -1.65 -36.41
N THR A 32 8.86 -2.06 -36.18
CA THR A 32 8.48 -3.07 -35.20
C THR A 32 9.02 -4.49 -35.49
N ILE A 33 9.52 -4.75 -36.67
CA ILE A 33 10.09 -6.05 -37.10
C ILE A 33 11.56 -6.17 -36.66
N LEU A 34 12.25 -5.04 -36.47
CA LEU A 34 13.64 -5.07 -36.05
C LEU A 34 13.80 -5.50 -34.58
N PRO A 35 14.83 -6.31 -34.26
CA PRO A 35 15.13 -6.64 -32.88
C PRO A 35 15.54 -5.40 -32.12
N HIS A 36 14.95 -5.24 -30.91
CA HIS A 36 15.29 -4.10 -30.05
C HIS A 36 16.72 -4.24 -29.51
N PRO A 37 17.49 -3.12 -29.41
CA PRO A 37 18.81 -3.10 -28.80
C PRO A 37 18.82 -3.65 -27.39
N ALA A 38 19.94 -4.23 -26.95
CA ALA A 38 20.07 -4.82 -25.62
C ALA A 38 19.86 -3.78 -24.51
N GLU A 39 20.33 -2.54 -24.71
CA GLU A 39 20.13 -1.42 -23.79
C GLU A 39 18.66 -1.10 -23.57
N VAL A 40 17.84 -1.11 -24.63
CA VAL A 40 16.38 -0.86 -24.51
C VAL A 40 15.71 -1.96 -23.67
N LYS A 41 16.09 -3.21 -23.91
CA LYS A 41 15.58 -4.34 -23.12
C LYS A 41 15.99 -4.22 -21.64
N ILE A 42 17.23 -3.84 -21.35
CA ILE A 42 17.72 -3.62 -19.99
C ILE A 42 16.93 -2.49 -19.31
N LEU A 43 16.73 -1.36 -19.97
CA LEU A 43 15.95 -0.24 -19.44
C LEU A 43 14.50 -0.63 -19.14
N ARG A 44 13.85 -1.41 -20.02
CA ARG A 44 12.51 -1.96 -19.76
C ARG A 44 12.48 -2.88 -18.52
N GLY A 45 13.52 -3.66 -18.29
CA GLY A 45 13.64 -4.47 -17.07
C GLY A 45 13.75 -3.61 -15.81
N PHE A 46 14.55 -2.55 -15.84
CA PHE A 46 14.66 -1.60 -14.73
C PHE A 46 13.41 -0.73 -14.54
N PHE A 47 12.59 -0.54 -15.58
CA PHE A 47 11.29 0.12 -15.45
C PHE A 47 10.40 -0.56 -14.39
N TYR A 48 10.38 -1.90 -14.33
CA TYR A 48 9.63 -2.64 -13.31
C TYR A 48 10.11 -2.33 -11.90
N VAL A 49 11.42 -2.19 -11.70
CA VAL A 49 12.00 -1.84 -10.40
C VAL A 49 11.58 -0.43 -9.99
N HIS A 50 11.65 0.52 -10.92
CA HIS A 50 11.32 1.92 -10.66
C HIS A 50 9.81 2.12 -10.41
N LEU A 51 8.95 1.52 -11.26
CA LEU A 51 7.49 1.60 -11.09
C LEU A 51 7.04 0.96 -9.77
N TYR A 52 7.63 -0.19 -9.43
CA TYR A 52 7.34 -0.83 -8.16
C TYR A 52 7.77 0.02 -6.95
N ALA A 53 8.94 0.64 -7.00
CA ALA A 53 9.40 1.54 -5.92
C ALA A 53 8.43 2.71 -5.71
N ALA A 54 7.90 3.29 -6.80
CA ALA A 54 6.87 4.32 -6.72
C ALA A 54 5.57 3.80 -6.08
N LEU A 55 5.11 2.60 -6.48
CA LEU A 55 3.93 1.94 -5.89
C LEU A 55 4.12 1.70 -4.40
N GLU A 56 5.18 0.97 -4.03
CA GLU A 56 5.46 0.56 -2.65
C GLU A 56 5.54 1.77 -1.72
N LYS A 57 6.31 2.77 -2.11
CA LYS A 57 6.51 3.97 -1.28
C LYS A 57 5.23 4.78 -1.13
N SER A 58 4.45 4.95 -2.20
CA SER A 58 3.20 5.73 -2.16
C SER A 58 2.13 5.05 -1.30
N ILE A 59 1.96 3.73 -1.41
CA ILE A 59 1.01 2.97 -0.58
C ILE A 59 1.42 3.02 0.91
N ASN A 60 2.70 2.77 1.20
CA ASN A 60 3.21 2.82 2.58
C ASN A 60 2.97 4.20 3.21
N GLU A 61 3.31 5.28 2.52
CA GLU A 61 3.11 6.65 3.02
C GLU A 61 1.64 6.99 3.24
N ALA A 62 0.74 6.56 2.34
CA ALA A 62 -0.69 6.77 2.49
C ALA A 62 -1.23 6.09 3.77
N VAL A 63 -0.85 4.84 4.01
CA VAL A 63 -1.24 4.10 5.22
C VAL A 63 -0.65 4.75 6.47
N GLN A 64 0.64 5.06 6.48
CA GLN A 64 1.32 5.68 7.62
C GLN A 64 0.71 7.04 7.98
N VAL A 65 0.44 7.89 6.99
CA VAL A 65 -0.19 9.20 7.22
C VAL A 65 -1.58 9.04 7.82
N THR A 66 -2.37 8.10 7.32
CA THR A 66 -3.70 7.82 7.86
C THR A 66 -3.62 7.45 9.33
N LEU A 67 -2.75 6.49 9.69
CA LEU A 67 -2.58 6.04 11.06
C LEU A 67 -2.04 7.14 11.98
N ARG A 68 -1.08 7.94 11.50
CA ARG A 68 -0.53 9.07 12.24
C ARG A 68 -1.59 10.14 12.54
N LEU A 69 -2.41 10.48 11.56
CA LEU A 69 -3.49 11.44 11.75
C LEU A 69 -4.53 10.92 12.75
N ILE A 70 -4.91 9.64 12.68
CA ILE A 70 -5.80 9.02 13.67
C ILE A 70 -5.15 9.03 15.07
N ALA A 71 -3.87 8.65 15.18
CA ALA A 71 -3.13 8.64 16.44
C ALA A 71 -3.10 10.01 17.12
N SER A 72 -3.04 11.11 16.35
CA SER A 72 -2.97 12.46 16.91
C SER A 72 -4.22 12.90 17.68
N HIS A 73 -5.36 12.22 17.50
CA HIS A 73 -6.59 12.50 18.22
C HIS A 73 -6.64 11.92 19.65
N ASN A 74 -5.68 11.04 20.02
CA ASN A 74 -5.63 10.41 21.37
C ASN A 74 -6.95 9.77 21.80
N ILE A 75 -7.48 8.89 20.98
CA ILE A 75 -8.84 8.34 21.09
C ILE A 75 -8.92 7.22 22.12
N PRO A 76 -9.89 7.25 23.07
CA PRO A 76 -10.19 6.14 23.97
C PRO A 76 -10.67 4.90 23.22
N GLY A 77 -10.35 3.71 23.75
CA GLY A 77 -10.70 2.43 23.13
C GLY A 77 -12.18 2.28 22.78
N GLN A 78 -13.05 2.71 23.68
CA GLN A 78 -14.51 2.62 23.54
C GLN A 78 -15.09 3.45 22.38
N HIS A 79 -14.36 4.45 21.86
CA HIS A 79 -14.81 5.30 20.74
C HIS A 79 -14.48 4.71 19.38
N TYR A 80 -13.58 3.71 19.30
CA TYR A 80 -13.25 3.09 18.03
C TYR A 80 -14.37 2.19 17.51
N GLU A 81 -14.59 2.22 16.19
CA GLU A 81 -15.42 1.25 15.50
C GLU A 81 -14.76 -0.15 15.55
N LEU A 82 -15.58 -1.21 15.74
CA LEU A 82 -15.06 -2.57 15.84
C LEU A 82 -14.29 -3.02 14.59
N GLY A 83 -14.69 -2.54 13.41
CA GLY A 83 -13.96 -2.82 12.16
C GLY A 83 -12.51 -2.32 12.19
N PHE A 84 -12.22 -1.27 12.95
CA PHE A 84 -10.88 -0.72 13.17
C PHE A 84 -10.18 -1.32 14.41
N GLY A 85 -10.88 -2.17 15.17
CA GLY A 85 -10.43 -2.69 16.45
C GLY A 85 -9.09 -3.44 16.40
N SER A 86 -8.80 -4.18 15.32
CA SER A 86 -7.52 -4.88 15.18
C SER A 86 -6.33 -3.93 15.12
N ILE A 87 -6.51 -2.76 14.54
CA ILE A 87 -5.51 -1.68 14.49
C ILE A 87 -5.38 -1.02 15.86
N ALA A 88 -6.50 -0.64 16.47
CA ALA A 88 -6.53 0.04 17.76
C ALA A 88 -5.96 -0.83 18.90
N ALA A 89 -6.30 -2.12 18.92
CA ALA A 89 -5.86 -3.07 19.94
C ALA A 89 -4.51 -3.76 19.63
N ARG A 90 -3.74 -3.31 18.61
CA ARG A 90 -2.49 -3.97 18.18
C ARG A 90 -1.55 -4.33 19.32
N GLY A 91 -1.34 -3.43 20.28
CA GLY A 91 -0.45 -3.69 21.42
C GLY A 91 -0.92 -4.89 22.26
N ARG A 92 -2.24 -5.02 22.47
CA ARG A 92 -2.84 -6.16 23.18
C ARG A 92 -2.76 -7.45 22.34
N LEU A 93 -2.99 -7.36 21.04
CA LEU A 93 -2.82 -8.50 20.11
C LEU A 93 -1.37 -9.01 20.09
N GLN A 94 -0.40 -8.12 20.13
CA GLN A 94 1.01 -8.49 20.17
C GLN A 94 1.38 -9.14 21.53
N ALA A 95 0.90 -8.61 22.63
CA ALA A 95 1.03 -9.23 23.96
C ALA A 95 0.38 -10.61 24.01
N PHE A 96 -0.80 -10.76 23.42
CA PHE A 96 -1.49 -12.06 23.28
C PHE A 96 -0.66 -13.07 22.47
N LYS A 97 -0.09 -12.67 21.36
CA LYS A 97 0.77 -13.53 20.51
C LYS A 97 1.99 -14.07 21.27
N SER A 98 2.54 -13.30 22.20
CA SER A 98 3.74 -13.63 22.96
C SER A 98 3.46 -14.17 24.38
N CYS A 99 2.18 -14.28 24.79
CA CYS A 99 1.84 -14.74 26.13
C CYS A 99 2.07 -16.23 26.33
N SER A 100 2.33 -16.62 27.60
CA SER A 100 2.38 -18.04 27.99
C SER A 100 0.99 -18.66 27.98
N HIS A 101 0.93 -19.99 27.84
CA HIS A 101 -0.33 -20.75 27.89
C HIS A 101 -1.17 -20.45 29.15
N LYS A 102 -0.52 -20.20 30.32
CA LYS A 102 -1.21 -19.86 31.58
C LYS A 102 -1.94 -18.52 31.49
N ASN A 103 -1.46 -17.58 30.70
CA ASN A 103 -1.99 -16.22 30.57
C ASN A 103 -2.91 -16.03 29.36
N TYR A 104 -3.15 -17.13 28.58
CA TYR A 104 -3.89 -17.06 27.34
C TYR A 104 -5.26 -16.39 27.49
N ILE A 105 -6.11 -16.86 28.42
CA ILE A 105 -7.47 -16.32 28.62
C ILE A 105 -7.43 -14.86 29.09
N THR A 106 -6.54 -14.54 30.03
CA THR A 106 -6.40 -13.17 30.55
C THR A 106 -5.94 -12.21 29.47
N SER A 107 -4.97 -12.62 28.65
CA SER A 107 -4.49 -11.81 27.52
C SER A 107 -5.57 -11.65 26.44
N ALA A 108 -6.34 -12.70 26.14
CA ALA A 108 -7.47 -12.62 25.22
C ALA A 108 -8.54 -11.65 25.74
N HIS A 109 -8.91 -11.77 27.04
CA HIS A 109 -9.87 -10.87 27.67
C HIS A 109 -9.43 -9.39 27.57
N SER A 110 -8.15 -9.12 27.76
CA SER A 110 -7.61 -7.75 27.69
C SER A 110 -7.80 -7.08 26.32
N ILE A 111 -7.89 -7.86 25.22
CA ILE A 111 -8.15 -7.34 23.88
C ILE A 111 -9.58 -6.80 23.79
N PHE A 112 -10.55 -7.55 24.30
CA PHE A 112 -11.95 -7.11 24.28
C PHE A 112 -12.18 -5.94 25.24
N LEU A 113 -11.60 -6.03 26.44
CA LEU A 113 -11.74 -5.01 27.48
C LEU A 113 -11.19 -3.65 27.03
N CYS A 114 -10.04 -3.60 26.32
CA CYS A 114 -9.46 -2.32 25.89
C CYS A 114 -10.37 -1.54 24.94
N MET A 115 -11.27 -2.22 24.21
CA MET A 115 -12.26 -1.60 23.33
C MET A 115 -13.50 -1.06 24.06
N GLU A 116 -13.59 -1.29 25.37
CA GLU A 116 -14.71 -0.82 26.20
C GLU A 116 -14.23 0.15 27.30
N THR A 117 -12.95 0.53 27.29
CA THR A 117 -12.37 1.41 28.32
C THR A 117 -12.17 2.83 27.83
N HIS A 118 -12.04 3.76 28.80
CA HIS A 118 -11.62 5.15 28.54
C HIS A 118 -10.09 5.29 28.33
N GLU A 119 -9.33 4.19 28.34
CA GLU A 119 -7.90 4.21 28.07
C GLU A 119 -7.65 4.64 26.61
N VAL A 120 -6.75 5.61 26.43
CA VAL A 120 -6.31 6.04 25.08
C VAL A 120 -5.44 4.95 24.49
N LEU A 121 -5.85 4.43 23.35
CA LEU A 121 -5.10 3.40 22.63
C LEU A 121 -4.06 4.04 21.69
N LYS A 122 -2.80 3.59 21.81
CA LYS A 122 -1.70 4.06 20.98
C LYS A 122 -1.73 3.36 19.60
N ILE A 123 -1.94 4.13 18.55
CA ILE A 123 -1.84 3.65 17.19
C ILE A 123 -0.37 3.72 16.74
N ASP A 124 0.15 2.59 16.25
CA ASP A 124 1.49 2.51 15.66
C ASP A 124 1.39 2.74 14.15
N GLU A 125 1.97 3.84 13.65
CA GLU A 125 1.95 4.19 12.23
C GLU A 125 2.72 3.19 11.35
N SER A 126 3.66 2.44 11.93
CA SER A 126 4.49 1.46 11.22
C SER A 126 3.90 0.04 11.19
N GLN A 127 2.73 -0.16 11.78
CA GLN A 127 2.19 -1.51 12.02
C GLN A 127 1.95 -2.38 10.77
N PHE A 128 1.88 -1.78 9.59
CA PHE A 128 1.75 -2.51 8.31
C PHE A 128 3.05 -2.62 7.53
N SER A 129 4.20 -2.16 8.08
CA SER A 129 5.48 -2.18 7.36
C SER A 129 5.86 -3.55 6.85
N ASP A 130 5.67 -4.61 7.66
CA ASP A 130 5.98 -5.99 7.27
C ASP A 130 5.03 -6.50 6.16
N VAL A 131 3.73 -6.16 6.24
CA VAL A 131 2.71 -6.55 5.25
C VAL A 131 2.96 -5.85 3.91
N LEU A 132 3.45 -4.61 3.98
CA LEU A 132 3.69 -3.75 2.82
C LEU A 132 5.16 -3.75 2.36
N MET A 133 6.02 -4.64 2.88
CA MET A 133 7.38 -4.88 2.35
C MET A 133 7.36 -5.39 0.90
N ASN A 134 6.32 -6.13 0.54
CA ASN A 134 6.00 -6.50 -0.84
C ASN A 134 4.52 -6.18 -1.07
N VAL A 135 4.25 -5.14 -1.84
CA VAL A 135 2.89 -4.61 -2.08
C VAL A 135 2.20 -5.43 -3.17
N TRP A 136 1.72 -6.62 -2.80
CA TRP A 136 0.83 -7.42 -3.64
C TRP A 136 -0.58 -6.82 -3.62
N ALA A 137 -1.36 -7.08 -4.66
CA ALA A 137 -2.77 -6.68 -4.68
C ALA A 137 -3.56 -7.25 -3.47
N LYS A 138 -3.22 -8.46 -3.03
CA LYS A 138 -3.76 -9.08 -1.83
C LYS A 138 -3.41 -8.30 -0.57
N SER A 139 -2.15 -7.88 -0.40
CA SER A 139 -1.70 -7.11 0.76
C SER A 139 -2.46 -5.79 0.90
N ILE A 140 -2.73 -5.10 -0.21
CA ILE A 140 -3.54 -3.88 -0.20
C ILE A 140 -4.95 -4.19 0.32
N SER A 141 -5.60 -5.24 -0.18
CA SER A 141 -6.94 -5.64 0.26
C SER A 141 -6.97 -6.02 1.76
N GLU A 142 -5.94 -6.70 2.27
CA GLU A 142 -5.80 -7.05 3.69
C GLU A 142 -5.66 -5.81 4.58
N VAL A 143 -4.90 -4.80 4.14
CA VAL A 143 -4.80 -3.52 4.84
C VAL A 143 -6.17 -2.85 4.91
N PHE A 144 -6.89 -2.71 3.80
CA PHE A 144 -8.23 -2.11 3.80
C PHE A 144 -9.22 -2.87 4.68
N SER A 145 -9.20 -4.20 4.64
CA SER A 145 -10.00 -5.04 5.53
C SER A 145 -9.69 -4.76 7.01
N SER A 146 -8.40 -4.58 7.35
CA SER A 146 -7.98 -4.26 8.72
C SER A 146 -8.44 -2.86 9.18
N PHE A 147 -8.64 -1.92 8.25
CA PHE A 147 -9.28 -0.62 8.53
C PHE A 147 -10.80 -0.72 8.71
N GLY A 148 -11.41 -1.88 8.45
CA GLY A 148 -12.87 -2.04 8.42
C GLY A 148 -13.51 -1.59 7.11
N ILE A 149 -12.71 -1.38 6.05
CA ILE A 149 -13.20 -0.99 4.73
C ILE A 149 -13.44 -2.26 3.91
N SER A 150 -14.63 -2.84 4.03
CA SER A 150 -14.98 -4.13 3.41
C SER A 150 -15.34 -4.05 1.93
N ASP A 151 -15.68 -2.86 1.44
CA ASP A 151 -16.10 -2.61 0.06
C ASP A 151 -14.93 -2.29 -0.90
N PHE A 152 -13.69 -2.35 -0.42
CA PHE A 152 -12.51 -2.16 -1.26
C PHE A 152 -12.14 -3.45 -1.97
N VAL A 153 -12.36 -3.47 -3.27
CA VAL A 153 -12.06 -4.62 -4.14
C VAL A 153 -11.09 -4.18 -5.23
N VAL A 154 -9.97 -4.87 -5.33
CA VAL A 154 -9.02 -4.70 -6.45
C VAL A 154 -9.55 -5.50 -7.64
N GLU A 155 -9.86 -4.82 -8.73
CA GLU A 155 -10.35 -5.45 -9.96
C GLU A 155 -9.38 -6.51 -10.50
N PRO A 156 -9.86 -7.58 -11.16
CA PRO A 156 -9.01 -8.68 -11.64
C PRO A 156 -7.84 -8.23 -12.53
N ARG A 157 -8.09 -7.29 -13.46
CA ARG A 157 -7.04 -6.75 -14.34
C ARG A 157 -5.98 -6.00 -13.54
N VAL A 158 -6.38 -5.16 -12.59
CA VAL A 158 -5.47 -4.42 -11.72
C VAL A 158 -4.65 -5.39 -10.88
N ARG A 159 -5.30 -6.40 -10.27
CA ARG A 159 -4.62 -7.46 -9.50
C ARG A 159 -3.53 -8.13 -10.31
N THR A 160 -3.87 -8.65 -11.49
CA THR A 160 -2.89 -9.34 -12.36
C THR A 160 -1.73 -8.42 -12.71
N THR A 161 -1.99 -7.14 -13.02
CA THR A 161 -0.96 -6.17 -13.37
C THR A 161 -0.01 -5.89 -12.19
N ILE A 162 -0.54 -5.71 -10.99
CA ILE A 162 0.26 -5.44 -9.79
C ILE A 162 1.07 -6.67 -9.39
N ASP A 163 0.47 -7.85 -9.40
CA ASP A 163 1.15 -9.10 -9.04
C ASP A 163 2.29 -9.37 -10.03
N GLU A 164 2.08 -9.18 -11.34
CA GLU A 164 3.13 -9.27 -12.35
C GLU A 164 4.24 -8.21 -12.16
N LEU A 165 3.87 -6.98 -11.79
CA LEU A 165 4.85 -5.92 -11.48
C LEU A 165 5.76 -6.34 -10.32
N VAL A 166 5.20 -6.88 -9.24
CA VAL A 166 5.94 -7.38 -8.08
C VAL A 166 6.86 -8.53 -8.47
N GLU A 167 6.36 -9.50 -9.26
CA GLU A 167 7.15 -10.64 -9.72
C GLU A 167 8.34 -10.21 -10.58
N ASN A 168 8.13 -9.36 -11.58
CA ASN A 168 9.19 -8.89 -12.48
C ASN A 168 10.24 -8.06 -11.72
N ARG A 169 9.80 -7.19 -10.80
CA ARG A 169 10.74 -6.48 -9.93
C ARG A 169 11.57 -7.45 -9.09
N ASN A 170 10.94 -8.44 -8.48
CA ASN A 170 11.64 -9.42 -7.65
C ASN A 170 12.66 -10.22 -8.47
N LYS A 171 12.34 -10.60 -9.72
CA LYS A 171 13.26 -11.30 -10.62
C LYS A 171 14.52 -10.46 -10.87
N VAL A 172 14.34 -9.19 -11.23
CA VAL A 172 15.45 -8.27 -11.52
C VAL A 172 16.23 -7.91 -10.26
N ALA A 173 15.55 -7.48 -9.19
CA ALA A 173 16.20 -6.98 -7.98
C ALA A 173 16.99 -8.07 -7.22
N HIS A 174 16.53 -9.33 -7.26
CA HIS A 174 17.21 -10.46 -6.62
C HIS A 174 18.12 -11.24 -7.58
N GLY A 175 18.32 -10.77 -8.82
CA GLY A 175 19.19 -11.39 -9.81
C GLY A 175 18.74 -12.79 -10.27
N ARG A 176 17.44 -13.13 -10.09
CA ARG A 176 16.88 -14.41 -10.56
C ARG A 176 16.79 -14.46 -12.07
N GLU A 177 16.47 -13.34 -12.71
CA GLU A 177 16.54 -13.13 -14.14
C GLU A 177 17.20 -11.77 -14.41
N SER A 178 17.94 -11.66 -15.51
CA SER A 178 18.55 -10.39 -15.88
C SER A 178 17.48 -9.36 -16.33
N ALA A 179 17.77 -8.08 -16.12
CA ALA A 179 16.92 -7.00 -16.60
C ALA A 179 16.65 -7.09 -18.11
N LEU A 180 17.63 -7.57 -18.89
CA LEU A 180 17.48 -7.81 -20.33
C LEU A 180 16.38 -8.85 -20.63
N ILE A 181 16.40 -9.99 -19.95
CA ILE A 181 15.42 -11.07 -20.15
C ILE A 181 14.01 -10.62 -19.75
N VAL A 182 13.87 -9.94 -18.60
CA VAL A 182 12.58 -9.41 -18.14
C VAL A 182 12.07 -8.35 -19.10
N GLY A 183 12.93 -7.42 -19.54
CA GLY A 183 12.53 -6.31 -20.42
C GLY A 183 12.28 -6.71 -21.88
N GLU A 184 12.73 -7.91 -22.30
CA GLU A 184 12.44 -8.43 -23.63
C GLU A 184 10.97 -8.85 -23.81
N ARG A 185 10.28 -9.19 -22.70
CA ARG A 185 8.92 -9.72 -22.71
C ARG A 185 7.87 -8.70 -23.12
N HIS A 186 8.10 -7.44 -22.81
CA HIS A 186 7.11 -6.39 -23.01
C HIS A 186 7.70 -5.15 -23.71
N ARG A 187 6.94 -4.59 -24.63
CA ARG A 187 7.26 -3.34 -25.31
C ARG A 187 6.73 -2.14 -24.49
N SER A 188 7.10 -0.95 -24.91
CA SER A 188 6.75 0.31 -24.25
C SER A 188 5.24 0.58 -24.15
N ASP A 189 4.43 0.07 -25.09
CA ASP A 189 2.97 0.16 -25.01
C ASP A 189 2.40 -0.58 -23.80
N VAL A 190 2.89 -1.80 -23.56
CA VAL A 190 2.51 -2.59 -22.36
C VAL A 190 3.01 -1.92 -21.07
N LEU A 191 4.23 -1.35 -21.08
CA LEU A 191 4.77 -0.62 -19.93
C LEU A 191 3.94 0.63 -19.63
N ARG A 192 3.44 1.32 -20.67
CA ARG A 192 2.55 2.48 -20.51
C ARG A 192 1.22 2.09 -19.85
N ASP A 193 0.63 0.97 -20.27
CA ASP A 193 -0.60 0.44 -19.64
C ASP A 193 -0.35 0.11 -18.17
N LYS A 194 0.77 -0.55 -17.84
CA LYS A 194 1.16 -0.86 -16.45
C LYS A 194 1.34 0.41 -15.61
N LEU A 195 2.00 1.45 -16.13
CA LEU A 195 2.13 2.74 -15.45
C LEU A 195 0.76 3.36 -15.18
N SER A 196 -0.13 3.39 -16.18
CA SER A 196 -1.48 3.94 -16.04
C SER A 196 -2.30 3.21 -14.97
N ILE A 197 -2.31 1.88 -15.00
CA ILE A 197 -3.03 1.05 -14.03
C ILE A 197 -2.47 1.26 -12.61
N THR A 198 -1.14 1.29 -12.48
CA THR A 198 -0.48 1.50 -11.18
C THR A 198 -0.78 2.90 -10.62
N THR A 199 -0.74 3.93 -11.47
CA THR A 199 -1.11 5.30 -11.09
C THR A 199 -2.55 5.37 -10.57
N SER A 200 -3.50 4.80 -11.33
CA SER A 200 -4.91 4.77 -10.94
C SER A 200 -5.14 4.04 -9.62
N LEU A 201 -4.42 2.95 -9.37
CA LEU A 201 -4.51 2.24 -8.09
C LEU A 201 -3.97 3.07 -6.93
N ILE A 202 -2.82 3.73 -7.09
CA ILE A 202 -2.24 4.61 -6.06
C ILE A 202 -3.22 5.73 -5.71
N ASP A 203 -3.78 6.40 -6.73
CA ASP A 203 -4.75 7.48 -6.54
C ASP A 203 -6.01 6.99 -5.82
N LEU A 204 -6.52 5.82 -6.20
CA LEU A 204 -7.66 5.17 -5.57
C LEU A 204 -7.39 4.88 -4.08
N VAL A 205 -6.23 4.29 -3.76
CA VAL A 205 -5.85 3.95 -2.38
C VAL A 205 -5.77 5.22 -1.53
N ILE A 206 -5.08 6.26 -2.01
CA ILE A 206 -4.95 7.53 -1.29
C ILE A 206 -6.33 8.16 -1.06
N ALA A 207 -7.17 8.24 -2.10
CA ALA A 207 -8.50 8.82 -2.01
C ALA A 207 -9.42 8.06 -1.04
N ARG A 208 -9.34 6.72 -1.01
CA ARG A 208 -10.15 5.90 -0.11
C ARG A 208 -9.71 6.04 1.35
N LEU A 209 -8.41 6.08 1.63
CA LEU A 209 -7.87 6.31 2.98
C LEU A 209 -8.17 7.73 3.46
N GLU A 210 -8.04 8.75 2.60
CA GLU A 210 -8.42 10.12 2.91
C GLU A 210 -9.91 10.23 3.23
N LYS A 211 -10.79 9.63 2.40
CA LYS A 211 -12.24 9.58 2.66
C LYS A 211 -12.55 8.90 4.00
N PHE A 212 -11.89 7.77 4.28
CA PHE A 212 -12.03 7.05 5.54
C PHE A 212 -11.68 7.93 6.75
N TYR A 213 -10.58 8.67 6.67
CA TYR A 213 -10.15 9.61 7.71
C TYR A 213 -11.13 10.79 7.86
N ILE A 214 -11.50 11.46 6.76
CA ILE A 214 -12.38 12.62 6.77
C ILE A 214 -13.77 12.28 7.31
N SER A 215 -14.31 11.12 6.92
CA SER A 215 -15.62 10.64 7.41
C SER A 215 -15.56 10.09 8.83
N ARG A 216 -14.36 10.02 9.45
CA ARG A 216 -14.15 9.42 10.78
C ARG A 216 -14.70 8.00 10.90
N ALA A 217 -14.63 7.22 9.82
CA ALA A 217 -15.17 5.87 9.79
C ALA A 217 -14.46 4.90 10.76
N PHE A 218 -13.33 5.29 11.34
CA PHE A 218 -12.65 4.59 12.43
C PHE A 218 -13.33 4.76 13.80
N LEU A 219 -14.33 5.65 13.91
CA LEU A 219 -15.09 5.90 15.14
C LEU A 219 -16.50 5.34 15.05
N ARG A 220 -17.04 4.93 16.21
CA ARG A 220 -18.47 4.64 16.36
C ARG A 220 -19.29 5.86 15.97
N ASP A 221 -20.44 5.67 15.33
CA ASP A 221 -21.26 6.76 14.80
C ASP A 221 -21.61 7.82 15.86
N SER A 222 -21.89 7.38 17.09
CA SER A 222 -22.19 8.27 18.23
C SER A 222 -21.05 9.22 18.61
N GLU A 223 -19.81 8.82 18.31
CA GLU A 223 -18.60 9.51 18.78
C GLU A 223 -18.01 10.47 17.74
N ARG A 224 -18.40 10.35 16.47
CA ARG A 224 -17.80 11.11 15.36
C ARG A 224 -17.87 12.62 15.53
N ASN A 225 -18.92 13.12 16.20
CA ASN A 225 -19.13 14.57 16.39
C ASN A 225 -18.19 15.18 17.45
N PHE A 226 -17.60 14.37 18.33
CA PHE A 226 -16.69 14.89 19.37
C PHE A 226 -15.27 15.16 18.87
N TYR A 227 -14.94 14.69 17.68
CA TYR A 227 -13.58 14.82 17.07
C TYR A 227 -13.59 15.77 15.84
N LEU A 228 -14.32 16.87 15.95
CA LEU A 228 -14.42 17.93 14.92
C LEU A 228 -13.15 18.77 14.83
#